data_3bdf298e373c210dd8518caa4b1e379c
#
_entry.id   3bdf298e373c210dd8518caa4b1e379c
#
_cell.length_a   1.000
_cell.length_b   1.000
_cell.length_c   1.000
_cell.angle_alpha   90.00
_cell.angle_beta   90.00
_cell.angle_gamma   90.00
#
_symmetry.space_group_name_H-M   'P 1'
#
loop_
_entity.id
_entity.type
_entity.pdbx_description
1 polymer ?
#
loop_
_entity_poly.entity_id
_entity_poly.type
_entity_poly.pdbx_seq_one_letter_code
_entity_poly.pdbx_strand_id
1 'polypeptide(L)'
;CITAGKQCAILVPTTILAWQHYQTALRRFEGFPVKIELLSRFRTTAQQGEVIRALKRGEVDMVIGTHRLISKDIQFRDLGLVIIDEEQRFGVAQKEKFKEMCKNIDVLTLSATPIPRTLNMAMSGIRDMSVLEEAPQDRQPVQTYVMEYDREVIFDAIRRELRRGGQVFYLHNSVDTIERCAYDIMEGIPEAKVGVGHGKMSEQQLSEVWRQMLEQEINVLVCTTIIETDVDIPNANTLIIDNADYMGLSQLHQLRGRVGRSSRRAYAYFTFRPMKVLTEVSAKRLAAIEEFTEFGSGFKIAMRDLEIRGAGNVLGAQQHGHMEIVGYDMYLKLLNEAIREERGEEALPEDIECSIDVPIPAYIPEDYISSLKLRIAMYRRIADIRTKEDADDVIDELIDRFGDVPQAVMGLIEVALIRNTASSYGIYEIKQLDTSMLLFLTDVRTKKVADLLDKLTGQAVLKLDGKPHIQVRIKKYTPPLK
;
A
#
# COMPACT_ATOMS: atom_id res chain seq x y z
N CYS A 1 13.63 -19.98 -10.81
CA CYS A 1 14.65 -19.40 -11.69
C CYS A 1 15.92 -20.29 -11.69
N ILE A 2 16.63 -20.40 -10.57
CA ILE A 2 17.92 -21.15 -10.47
C ILE A 2 17.75 -22.63 -10.83
N THR A 3 16.69 -23.29 -10.38
CA THR A 3 16.39 -24.70 -10.76
C THR A 3 16.17 -24.90 -12.28
N ALA A 4 15.77 -23.83 -12.97
CA ALA A 4 15.66 -23.82 -14.43
C ALA A 4 16.98 -23.47 -15.13
N GLY A 5 18.10 -23.40 -14.40
CA GLY A 5 19.44 -23.12 -14.93
C GLY A 5 19.69 -21.64 -15.26
N LYS A 6 18.81 -20.72 -14.83
CA LYS A 6 18.95 -19.29 -15.09
C LYS A 6 19.52 -18.54 -13.89
N GLN A 7 20.18 -17.42 -14.17
CA GLN A 7 20.76 -16.57 -13.15
C GLN A 7 19.71 -15.63 -12.54
N CYS A 8 19.89 -15.28 -11.26
CA CYS A 8 19.06 -14.34 -10.52
C CYS A 8 19.90 -13.15 -10.03
N ALA A 9 19.38 -11.93 -10.14
CA ALA A 9 20.00 -10.74 -9.60
C ALA A 9 19.09 -10.06 -8.57
N ILE A 10 19.64 -9.71 -7.39
CA ILE A 10 18.94 -8.95 -6.35
C ILE A 10 19.60 -7.58 -6.24
N LEU A 11 18.84 -6.55 -6.55
CA LEU A 11 19.29 -5.18 -6.50
C LEU A 11 18.71 -4.47 -5.27
N VAL A 12 19.59 -3.82 -4.52
CA VAL A 12 19.24 -3.08 -3.32
C VAL A 12 19.91 -1.70 -3.30
N PRO A 13 19.33 -0.69 -2.60
CA PRO A 13 19.84 0.67 -2.67
C PRO A 13 21.14 0.90 -1.90
N THR A 14 21.44 0.10 -0.86
CA THR A 14 22.59 0.33 0.03
C THR A 14 23.50 -0.89 0.15
N THR A 15 24.78 -0.64 0.46
CA THR A 15 25.77 -1.71 0.66
C THR A 15 25.46 -2.58 1.87
N ILE A 16 24.89 -1.99 2.93
CA ILE A 16 24.53 -2.68 4.16
C ILE A 16 23.37 -3.65 3.87
N LEU A 17 22.35 -3.19 3.16
CA LEU A 17 21.22 -4.02 2.78
C LEU A 17 21.68 -5.17 1.85
N ALA A 18 22.58 -4.88 0.91
CA ALA A 18 23.18 -5.93 0.06
C ALA A 18 23.88 -7.01 0.89
N TRP A 19 24.60 -6.62 1.92
CA TRP A 19 25.25 -7.55 2.84
C TRP A 19 24.25 -8.38 3.64
N GLN A 20 23.18 -7.77 4.17
CA GLN A 20 22.13 -8.47 4.92
C GLN A 20 21.40 -9.50 4.04
N HIS A 21 21.00 -9.12 2.83
CA HIS A 21 20.41 -10.05 1.87
C HIS A 21 21.37 -11.19 1.52
N TYR A 22 22.66 -10.89 1.31
CA TYR A 22 23.68 -11.89 1.04
C TYR A 22 23.80 -12.91 2.18
N GLN A 23 23.90 -12.45 3.43
CA GLN A 23 23.95 -13.35 4.59
C GLN A 23 22.67 -14.17 4.76
N THR A 24 21.53 -13.58 4.51
CA THR A 24 20.25 -14.29 4.56
C THR A 24 20.13 -15.33 3.46
N ALA A 25 20.58 -15.01 2.24
CA ALA A 25 20.58 -15.93 1.12
C ALA A 25 21.53 -17.10 1.39
N LEU A 26 22.75 -16.86 1.88
CA LEU A 26 23.70 -17.93 2.25
C LEU A 26 23.09 -18.93 3.24
N ARG A 27 22.42 -18.42 4.30
CA ARG A 27 21.77 -19.28 5.30
C ARG A 27 20.59 -20.07 4.73
N ARG A 28 19.78 -19.45 3.86
CA ARG A 28 18.60 -20.10 3.29
C ARG A 28 18.92 -21.12 2.22
N PHE A 29 20.02 -20.94 1.51
CA PHE A 29 20.50 -21.86 0.48
C PHE A 29 21.59 -22.81 1.00
N GLU A 30 21.82 -22.85 2.32
CA GLU A 30 22.72 -23.80 2.93
C GLU A 30 22.28 -25.25 2.59
N GLY A 31 23.19 -26.04 2.05
CA GLY A 31 22.90 -27.41 1.59
C GLY A 31 22.40 -27.52 0.16
N PHE A 32 22.17 -26.43 -0.56
CA PHE A 32 21.84 -26.44 -1.99
C PHE A 32 23.07 -26.09 -2.84
N PRO A 33 23.23 -26.69 -4.02
CA PRO A 33 24.36 -26.41 -4.93
C PRO A 33 24.12 -25.05 -5.67
N VAL A 34 23.96 -23.97 -4.91
CA VAL A 34 23.70 -22.63 -5.43
C VAL A 34 24.86 -21.72 -5.06
N LYS A 35 25.51 -21.14 -6.08
CA LYS A 35 26.61 -20.19 -5.88
C LYS A 35 26.07 -18.77 -5.82
N ILE A 36 26.23 -18.15 -4.64
CA ILE A 36 25.75 -16.79 -4.35
C ILE A 36 26.96 -15.87 -4.20
N GLU A 37 26.92 -14.72 -4.86
CA GLU A 37 27.99 -13.72 -4.78
C GLU A 37 27.45 -12.32 -4.44
N LEU A 38 28.31 -11.53 -3.78
CA LEU A 38 28.03 -10.14 -3.42
C LEU A 38 28.82 -9.20 -4.34
N LEU A 39 28.11 -8.24 -4.96
CA LEU A 39 28.74 -7.19 -5.77
C LEU A 39 28.44 -5.81 -5.19
N SER A 40 29.26 -5.40 -4.23
CA SER A 40 29.15 -4.11 -3.54
C SER A 40 30.52 -3.55 -3.21
N ARG A 41 30.57 -2.35 -2.64
CA ARG A 41 31.83 -1.72 -2.19
C ARG A 41 32.53 -2.47 -1.03
N PHE A 42 31.87 -3.43 -0.40
CA PHE A 42 32.52 -4.32 0.58
C PHE A 42 33.50 -5.31 -0.04
N ARG A 43 33.49 -5.45 -1.37
CA ARG A 43 34.44 -6.27 -2.13
C ARG A 43 35.51 -5.37 -2.76
N THR A 44 36.76 -5.83 -2.72
CA THR A 44 37.85 -5.14 -3.42
C THR A 44 37.63 -5.15 -4.94
N THR A 45 38.29 -4.24 -5.64
CA THR A 45 38.18 -4.17 -7.13
C THR A 45 38.57 -5.48 -7.80
N ALA A 46 39.57 -6.19 -7.27
CA ALA A 46 39.98 -7.51 -7.76
C ALA A 46 38.86 -8.55 -7.58
N GLN A 47 38.27 -8.64 -6.40
CA GLN A 47 37.15 -9.53 -6.10
C GLN A 47 35.92 -9.22 -6.95
N GLN A 48 35.57 -7.93 -7.14
CA GLN A 48 34.49 -7.54 -8.04
C GLN A 48 34.76 -8.01 -9.48
N GLY A 49 36.00 -7.88 -9.97
CA GLY A 49 36.40 -8.37 -11.28
C GLY A 49 36.26 -9.88 -11.44
N GLU A 50 36.53 -10.68 -10.40
CA GLU A 50 36.31 -12.12 -10.39
C GLU A 50 34.82 -12.47 -10.47
N VAL A 51 33.98 -11.80 -9.65
CA VAL A 51 32.52 -12.01 -9.67
C VAL A 51 31.95 -11.68 -11.06
N ILE A 52 32.38 -10.58 -11.69
CA ILE A 52 31.91 -10.18 -13.02
C ILE A 52 32.26 -11.22 -14.07
N ARG A 53 33.53 -11.75 -14.05
CA ARG A 53 33.92 -12.80 -14.96
C ARG A 53 33.14 -14.09 -14.73
N ALA A 54 32.89 -14.46 -13.47
CA ALA A 54 32.12 -15.65 -13.10
C ALA A 54 30.63 -15.53 -13.53
N LEU A 55 30.03 -14.35 -13.41
CA LEU A 55 28.68 -14.07 -13.92
C LEU A 55 28.58 -14.29 -15.43
N LYS A 56 29.55 -13.78 -16.19
CA LYS A 56 29.60 -13.95 -17.65
C LYS A 56 29.76 -15.40 -18.06
N ARG A 57 30.48 -16.20 -17.28
CA ARG A 57 30.65 -17.65 -17.54
C ARG A 57 29.45 -18.49 -17.08
N GLY A 58 28.53 -17.90 -16.28
CA GLY A 58 27.39 -18.61 -15.70
C GLY A 58 27.80 -19.52 -14.52
N GLU A 59 28.88 -19.19 -13.84
CA GLU A 59 29.36 -19.90 -12.64
C GLU A 59 28.73 -19.36 -11.34
N VAL A 60 27.99 -18.29 -11.42
CA VAL A 60 27.26 -17.66 -10.30
C VAL A 60 25.77 -17.73 -10.62
N ASP A 61 25.00 -18.33 -9.71
CA ASP A 61 23.56 -18.53 -9.87
C ASP A 61 22.78 -17.32 -9.36
N MET A 62 23.23 -16.72 -8.26
CA MET A 62 22.59 -15.55 -7.66
C MET A 62 23.65 -14.48 -7.34
N VAL A 63 23.38 -13.26 -7.76
CA VAL A 63 24.20 -12.10 -7.37
C VAL A 63 23.37 -11.07 -6.66
N ILE A 64 23.87 -10.58 -5.53
CA ILE A 64 23.25 -9.54 -4.73
C ILE A 64 24.14 -8.30 -4.76
N GLY A 65 23.57 -7.14 -5.03
CA GLY A 65 24.40 -5.93 -5.10
C GLY A 65 23.61 -4.64 -5.16
N THR A 66 24.37 -3.55 -5.25
CA THR A 66 23.83 -2.20 -5.35
C THR A 66 23.81 -1.73 -6.81
N HIS A 67 23.72 -0.41 -7.04
CA HIS A 67 23.78 0.20 -8.38
C HIS A 67 24.96 -0.29 -9.24
N ARG A 68 25.96 -0.95 -8.67
CA ARG A 68 27.08 -1.59 -9.36
C ARG A 68 26.60 -2.68 -10.33
N LEU A 69 25.49 -3.38 -9.99
CA LEU A 69 24.88 -4.39 -10.86
C LEU A 69 24.36 -3.87 -12.20
N ILE A 70 24.11 -2.55 -12.28
CA ILE A 70 23.60 -1.89 -13.49
C ILE A 70 24.71 -1.25 -14.34
N SER A 71 25.97 -1.51 -14.00
CA SER A 71 27.09 -0.95 -14.75
C SER A 71 27.26 -1.67 -16.09
N LYS A 72 27.75 -0.95 -17.12
CA LYS A 72 27.84 -1.46 -18.50
C LYS A 72 28.79 -2.64 -18.67
N ASP A 73 29.70 -2.85 -17.75
CA ASP A 73 30.70 -3.95 -17.75
C ASP A 73 30.14 -5.26 -17.22
N ILE A 74 28.92 -5.26 -16.67
CA ILE A 74 28.27 -6.47 -16.16
C ILE A 74 27.51 -7.16 -17.29
N GLN A 75 27.81 -8.42 -17.49
CA GLN A 75 27.17 -9.29 -18.47
C GLN A 75 26.78 -10.59 -17.77
N PHE A 76 25.51 -10.94 -17.85
CA PHE A 76 24.99 -12.22 -17.42
C PHE A 76 25.04 -13.20 -18.60
N ARG A 77 25.23 -14.49 -18.31
CA ARG A 77 25.14 -15.52 -19.33
C ARG A 77 23.68 -15.81 -19.71
N ASP A 78 22.82 -15.98 -18.72
CA ASP A 78 21.38 -16.23 -18.89
C ASP A 78 20.61 -15.71 -17.65
N LEU A 79 20.30 -14.42 -17.63
CA LEU A 79 19.54 -13.78 -16.55
C LEU A 79 18.05 -14.08 -16.75
N GLY A 80 17.40 -14.67 -15.76
CA GLY A 80 15.97 -15.02 -15.81
C GLY A 80 15.10 -14.24 -14.84
N LEU A 81 15.67 -13.75 -13.72
CA LEU A 81 14.90 -13.03 -12.71
C LEU A 81 15.73 -11.87 -12.14
N VAL A 82 15.09 -10.71 -12.04
CA VAL A 82 15.64 -9.56 -11.31
C VAL A 82 14.69 -9.20 -10.17
N ILE A 83 15.22 -9.14 -8.95
CA ILE A 83 14.50 -8.69 -7.76
C ILE A 83 15.01 -7.29 -7.39
N ILE A 84 14.13 -6.33 -7.27
CA ILE A 84 14.45 -4.95 -6.92
C ILE A 84 13.80 -4.63 -5.58
N ASP A 85 14.61 -4.39 -4.57
CA ASP A 85 14.11 -3.94 -3.28
C ASP A 85 14.21 -2.42 -3.15
N GLU A 86 13.18 -1.81 -2.56
CA GLU A 86 13.09 -0.36 -2.37
C GLU A 86 13.27 0.45 -3.70
N GLU A 87 12.52 0.08 -4.77
CA GLU A 87 12.60 0.69 -6.12
C GLU A 87 12.56 2.23 -6.08
N GLN A 88 11.83 2.82 -5.13
CA GLN A 88 11.66 4.27 -5.00
C GLN A 88 12.98 5.00 -4.70
N ARG A 89 13.99 4.32 -4.18
CA ARG A 89 15.31 4.89 -3.85
C ARG A 89 16.25 4.98 -5.03
N PHE A 90 15.89 4.38 -6.18
CA PHE A 90 16.70 4.46 -7.39
C PHE A 90 16.32 5.67 -8.23
N GLY A 91 17.33 6.38 -8.75
CA GLY A 91 17.15 7.53 -9.63
C GLY A 91 16.57 7.15 -11.01
N VAL A 92 16.00 8.12 -11.71
CA VAL A 92 15.37 7.93 -13.03
C VAL A 92 16.32 7.27 -14.04
N ALA A 93 17.56 7.75 -14.14
CA ALA A 93 18.57 7.20 -15.07
C ALA A 93 18.93 5.74 -14.75
N GLN A 94 18.88 5.34 -13.48
CA GLN A 94 19.10 3.96 -13.06
C GLN A 94 17.92 3.08 -13.45
N LYS A 95 16.70 3.58 -13.29
CA LYS A 95 15.47 2.87 -13.68
C LYS A 95 15.38 2.64 -15.19
N GLU A 96 15.84 3.59 -16.01
CA GLU A 96 15.87 3.41 -17.46
C GLU A 96 16.87 2.35 -17.90
N LYS A 97 18.08 2.34 -17.33
CA LYS A 97 19.04 1.27 -17.56
C LYS A 97 18.53 -0.11 -17.17
N PHE A 98 17.75 -0.17 -16.10
CA PHE A 98 17.05 -1.39 -15.70
C PHE A 98 16.10 -1.88 -16.77
N LYS A 99 15.25 -1.01 -17.29
CA LYS A 99 14.29 -1.37 -18.34
C LYS A 99 14.99 -1.94 -19.57
N GLU A 100 16.16 -1.40 -19.92
CA GLU A 100 16.96 -1.92 -21.04
C GLU A 100 17.51 -3.32 -20.73
N MET A 101 18.00 -3.57 -19.52
CA MET A 101 18.56 -4.85 -19.09
C MET A 101 17.48 -5.92 -18.93
N CYS A 102 16.28 -5.53 -18.54
CA CYS A 102 15.17 -6.44 -18.20
C CYS A 102 14.17 -6.66 -19.36
N LYS A 103 14.52 -6.32 -20.60
CA LYS A 103 13.70 -6.70 -21.76
C LYS A 103 13.64 -8.23 -21.84
N ASN A 104 12.48 -8.82 -21.68
CA ASN A 104 12.24 -10.28 -21.67
C ASN A 104 12.75 -11.04 -20.42
N ILE A 105 12.84 -10.38 -19.28
CA ILE A 105 13.23 -10.97 -18.00
C ILE A 105 12.12 -10.70 -16.99
N ASP A 106 11.83 -11.67 -16.12
CA ASP A 106 10.89 -11.48 -15.03
C ASP A 106 11.46 -10.50 -14.00
N VAL A 107 10.65 -9.53 -13.59
CA VAL A 107 11.04 -8.51 -12.62
C VAL A 107 10.09 -8.52 -11.44
N LEU A 108 10.62 -8.77 -10.25
CA LEU A 108 9.91 -8.65 -8.98
C LEU A 108 10.36 -7.39 -8.26
N THR A 109 9.45 -6.50 -7.98
CA THR A 109 9.73 -5.28 -7.23
C THR A 109 9.11 -5.36 -5.84
N LEU A 110 9.90 -5.08 -4.81
CA LEU A 110 9.47 -5.08 -3.42
C LEU A 110 9.45 -3.63 -2.89
N SER A 111 8.42 -3.28 -2.13
CA SER A 111 8.33 -1.97 -1.48
C SER A 111 7.42 -2.03 -0.25
N ALA A 112 7.82 -1.35 0.82
CA ALA A 112 6.96 -1.17 1.99
C ALA A 112 5.86 -0.12 1.74
N THR A 113 6.14 0.87 0.89
CA THR A 113 5.21 1.93 0.48
C THR A 113 5.35 2.14 -1.03
N PRO A 114 4.45 1.61 -1.85
CA PRO A 114 4.53 1.79 -3.29
C PRO A 114 4.47 3.28 -3.64
N ILE A 115 5.34 3.70 -4.55
CA ILE A 115 5.27 5.07 -5.08
C ILE A 115 3.97 5.25 -5.86
N PRO A 116 3.39 6.48 -5.85
CA PRO A 116 2.12 6.75 -6.52
C PRO A 116 2.06 6.26 -7.96
N ARG A 117 3.15 6.40 -8.73
CA ARG A 117 3.22 5.93 -10.13
C ARG A 117 3.14 4.40 -10.23
N THR A 118 3.89 3.67 -9.40
CA THR A 118 3.88 2.19 -9.40
C THR A 118 2.53 1.67 -8.94
N LEU A 119 1.93 2.33 -7.94
CA LEU A 119 0.59 2.05 -7.46
C LEU A 119 -0.46 2.24 -8.55
N ASN A 120 -0.43 3.36 -9.27
CA ASN A 120 -1.33 3.61 -10.40
C ASN A 120 -1.18 2.58 -11.52
N MET A 121 0.05 2.17 -11.84
CA MET A 121 0.29 1.13 -12.86
C MET A 121 -0.25 -0.24 -12.42
N ALA A 122 -0.21 -0.56 -11.14
CA ALA A 122 -0.78 -1.78 -10.59
C ALA A 122 -2.32 -1.73 -10.61
N MET A 123 -2.91 -0.63 -10.15
CA MET A 123 -4.36 -0.45 -10.14
C MET A 123 -4.97 -0.40 -11.55
N SER A 124 -4.21 0.05 -12.56
CA SER A 124 -4.62 0.01 -13.97
C SER A 124 -4.38 -1.34 -14.66
N GLY A 125 -3.98 -2.39 -13.94
CA GLY A 125 -3.70 -3.70 -14.52
C GLY A 125 -2.51 -3.74 -15.49
N ILE A 126 -1.65 -2.71 -15.49
CA ILE A 126 -0.40 -2.69 -16.29
C ILE A 126 0.68 -3.54 -15.62
N ARG A 127 0.61 -3.67 -14.28
CA ARG A 127 1.47 -4.52 -13.47
C ARG A 127 0.65 -5.34 -12.50
N ASP A 128 1.01 -6.60 -12.35
CA ASP A 128 0.49 -7.43 -11.27
C ASP A 128 1.00 -6.93 -9.92
N MET A 129 0.15 -6.98 -8.90
CA MET A 129 0.50 -6.58 -7.55
C MET A 129 -0.06 -7.57 -6.53
N SER A 130 0.78 -7.96 -5.59
CA SER A 130 0.38 -8.72 -4.42
C SER A 130 0.65 -7.91 -3.16
N VAL A 131 -0.27 -7.92 -2.22
CA VAL A 131 -0.15 -7.24 -0.93
C VAL A 131 0.04 -8.29 0.16
N LEU A 132 1.07 -8.10 1.00
CA LEU A 132 1.27 -8.91 2.20
C LEU A 132 0.52 -8.24 3.36
N GLU A 133 -0.64 -8.77 3.73
CA GLU A 133 -1.52 -8.20 4.76
C GLU A 133 -1.24 -8.80 6.14
N GLU A 134 -0.79 -10.04 6.19
CA GLU A 134 -0.51 -10.74 7.44
C GLU A 134 0.93 -10.49 7.94
N ALA A 135 1.04 -10.21 9.22
CA ALA A 135 2.33 -10.09 9.89
C ALA A 135 2.91 -11.47 10.23
N PRO A 136 4.25 -11.59 10.39
CA PRO A 136 4.82 -12.75 11.07
C PRO A 136 4.21 -12.95 12.45
N GLN A 137 4.00 -14.21 12.86
CA GLN A 137 3.22 -14.61 14.05
C GLN A 137 3.61 -13.92 15.36
N ASP A 138 4.88 -13.53 15.53
CA ASP A 138 5.39 -12.92 16.77
C ASP A 138 5.45 -11.38 16.75
N ARG A 139 5.00 -10.74 15.67
CA ARG A 139 5.15 -9.29 15.50
C ARG A 139 3.92 -8.55 16.02
N GLN A 140 4.13 -7.58 16.94
CA GLN A 140 3.07 -6.71 17.45
C GLN A 140 3.05 -5.37 16.73
N PRO A 141 1.86 -4.75 16.53
CA PRO A 141 1.75 -3.39 15.99
C PRO A 141 2.52 -2.38 16.87
N VAL A 142 3.15 -1.40 16.21
CA VAL A 142 3.86 -0.34 16.90
C VAL A 142 2.87 0.65 17.48
N GLN A 143 2.89 0.85 18.80
CA GLN A 143 2.07 1.86 19.47
C GLN A 143 2.56 3.25 19.05
N THR A 144 1.71 3.99 18.37
CA THR A 144 2.06 5.27 17.75
C THR A 144 1.40 6.42 18.50
N TYR A 145 2.20 7.43 18.83
CA TYR A 145 1.76 8.65 19.51
C TYR A 145 2.16 9.87 18.67
N VAL A 146 1.22 10.79 18.49
CA VAL A 146 1.44 12.10 17.86
C VAL A 146 1.17 13.16 18.91
N MET A 147 2.20 13.97 19.23
CA MET A 147 2.10 14.89 20.36
C MET A 147 3.04 16.12 20.20
N GLU A 148 2.75 17.18 20.93
CA GLU A 148 3.73 18.24 21.12
C GLU A 148 4.96 17.70 21.83
N TYR A 149 6.14 18.22 21.48
CA TYR A 149 7.38 17.83 22.14
C TYR A 149 7.37 18.21 23.63
N ASP A 150 7.42 17.20 24.46
CA ASP A 150 7.58 17.32 25.91
C ASP A 150 8.82 16.54 26.34
N ARG A 151 9.82 17.27 26.88
CA ARG A 151 11.11 16.68 27.27
C ARG A 151 10.94 15.59 28.32
N GLU A 152 10.08 15.77 29.31
CA GLU A 152 9.90 14.80 30.40
C GLU A 152 9.28 13.52 29.88
N VAL A 153 8.24 13.61 29.06
CA VAL A 153 7.58 12.46 28.44
C VAL A 153 8.58 11.68 27.56
N ILE A 154 9.36 12.38 26.75
CA ILE A 154 10.36 11.76 25.88
C ILE A 154 11.47 11.09 26.68
N PHE A 155 11.97 11.74 27.70
CA PHE A 155 13.02 11.16 28.58
C PHE A 155 12.49 9.96 29.36
N ASP A 156 11.25 9.97 29.80
CA ASP A 156 10.61 8.82 30.42
C ASP A 156 10.42 7.66 29.44
N ALA A 157 10.06 7.94 28.19
CA ALA A 157 9.99 6.91 27.15
C ALA A 157 11.36 6.24 26.93
N ILE A 158 12.45 7.02 26.87
CA ILE A 158 13.82 6.50 26.76
C ILE A 158 14.15 5.66 28.00
N ARG A 159 13.98 6.18 29.23
CA ARG A 159 14.27 5.44 30.47
C ARG A 159 13.48 4.12 30.54
N ARG A 160 12.21 4.12 30.13
CA ARG A 160 11.37 2.92 30.10
C ARG A 160 11.93 1.87 29.16
N GLU A 161 12.43 2.28 27.98
CA GLU A 161 13.05 1.36 27.02
C GLU A 161 14.36 0.78 27.58
N LEU A 162 15.23 1.64 28.15
CA LEU A 162 16.51 1.22 28.69
C LEU A 162 16.34 0.24 29.87
N ARG A 163 15.36 0.48 30.77
CA ARG A 163 15.06 -0.42 31.90
C ARG A 163 14.66 -1.83 31.49
N ARG A 164 14.03 -1.99 30.32
CA ARG A 164 13.69 -3.31 29.78
C ARG A 164 14.80 -3.91 28.89
N GLY A 165 15.99 -3.26 28.86
CA GLY A 165 17.14 -3.69 28.08
C GLY A 165 16.98 -3.51 26.57
N GLY A 166 16.10 -2.63 26.12
CA GLY A 166 15.91 -2.29 24.73
C GLY A 166 16.76 -1.11 24.28
N GLN A 167 16.65 -0.77 23.00
CA GLN A 167 17.38 0.33 22.39
C GLN A 167 16.42 1.33 21.75
N VAL A 168 16.90 2.58 21.61
CA VAL A 168 16.10 3.71 21.14
C VAL A 168 16.73 4.31 19.88
N PHE A 169 15.92 4.56 18.87
CA PHE A 169 16.23 5.48 17.77
C PHE A 169 15.64 6.85 18.08
N TYR A 170 16.49 7.86 18.14
CA TYR A 170 16.08 9.25 18.26
C TYR A 170 16.43 10.00 16.97
N LEU A 171 15.44 10.32 16.16
CA LEU A 171 15.64 11.01 14.90
C LEU A 171 15.59 12.52 15.11
N HIS A 172 16.74 13.17 14.92
CA HIS A 172 16.95 14.62 14.95
C HIS A 172 17.50 15.08 13.60
N ASN A 173 16.65 15.64 12.76
CA ASN A 173 16.98 15.90 11.35
C ASN A 173 17.76 17.22 11.14
N SER A 174 18.76 17.48 11.98
CA SER A 174 19.68 18.62 11.86
C SER A 174 21.08 18.23 12.28
N VAL A 175 22.01 18.17 11.31
CA VAL A 175 23.40 17.82 11.58
C VAL A 175 24.08 18.84 12.49
N ASP A 176 23.72 20.12 12.39
CA ASP A 176 24.38 21.21 13.13
C ASP A 176 24.03 21.21 14.63
N THR A 177 22.90 20.59 14.99
CA THR A 177 22.41 20.55 16.37
C THR A 177 22.34 19.13 16.96
N ILE A 178 22.73 18.11 16.20
CA ILE A 178 22.60 16.70 16.61
C ILE A 178 23.46 16.35 17.83
N GLU A 179 24.67 16.88 17.89
CA GLU A 179 25.60 16.68 19.02
C GLU A 179 25.05 17.29 20.31
N ARG A 180 24.41 18.46 20.23
CA ARG A 180 23.73 19.08 21.37
C ARG A 180 22.56 18.23 21.83
N CYS A 181 21.74 17.71 20.89
CA CYS A 181 20.65 16.82 21.24
C CYS A 181 21.15 15.55 21.95
N ALA A 182 22.25 14.96 21.47
CA ALA A 182 22.87 13.81 22.11
C ALA A 182 23.38 14.13 23.53
N TYR A 183 24.03 15.30 23.71
CA TYR A 183 24.51 15.79 25.01
C TYR A 183 23.35 15.99 25.99
N ASP A 184 22.24 16.64 25.56
CA ASP A 184 21.05 16.88 26.38
C ASP A 184 20.43 15.55 26.88
N ILE A 185 20.46 14.49 26.05
CA ILE A 185 20.00 13.15 26.44
C ILE A 185 20.96 12.52 27.46
N MET A 186 22.27 12.60 27.25
CA MET A 186 23.27 12.06 28.20
C MET A 186 23.22 12.76 29.57
N GLU A 187 23.02 14.08 29.57
CA GLU A 187 22.87 14.84 30.80
C GLU A 187 21.61 14.48 31.59
N GLY A 188 20.48 14.35 30.86
CA GLY A 188 19.18 14.04 31.47
C GLY A 188 18.96 12.58 31.81
N ILE A 189 19.72 11.66 31.22
CA ILE A 189 19.61 10.21 31.40
C ILE A 189 21.03 9.62 31.53
N PRO A 190 21.61 9.59 32.71
CA PRO A 190 22.99 9.15 32.92
C PRO A 190 23.27 7.69 32.51
N GLU A 191 22.27 6.84 32.49
CA GLU A 191 22.36 5.45 32.02
C GLU A 191 22.36 5.30 30.50
N ALA A 192 22.09 6.38 29.76
CA ALA A 192 22.05 6.35 28.28
C ALA A 192 23.47 6.35 27.71
N LYS A 193 23.79 5.31 26.96
CA LYS A 193 24.98 5.25 26.11
C LYS A 193 24.60 5.74 24.73
N VAL A 194 24.85 7.02 24.46
CA VAL A 194 24.36 7.67 23.25
C VAL A 194 25.44 7.60 22.15
N GLY A 195 25.01 7.14 20.98
CA GLY A 195 25.77 7.25 19.73
C GLY A 195 25.14 8.30 18.81
N VAL A 196 25.94 8.87 17.93
CA VAL A 196 25.49 9.84 16.93
C VAL A 196 25.75 9.31 15.52
N GLY A 197 24.77 9.47 14.61
CA GLY A 197 24.91 9.06 13.24
C GLY A 197 24.23 10.02 12.24
N HIS A 198 24.97 10.49 11.23
CA HIS A 198 24.41 11.39 10.22
C HIS A 198 25.09 11.24 8.85
N GLY A 199 24.43 11.73 7.80
CA GLY A 199 24.86 11.54 6.41
C GLY A 199 26.17 12.24 5.99
N LYS A 200 26.75 13.15 6.84
CA LYS A 200 28.07 13.74 6.59
C LYS A 200 29.23 12.88 7.10
N MET A 201 28.95 11.80 7.85
CA MET A 201 29.97 10.87 8.33
C MET A 201 30.47 9.98 7.18
N SER A 202 31.72 9.51 7.31
CA SER A 202 32.24 8.51 6.37
C SER A 202 31.53 7.16 6.51
N GLU A 203 31.59 6.34 5.46
CA GLU A 203 31.01 4.97 5.50
C GLU A 203 31.62 4.13 6.63
N GLN A 204 32.90 4.33 6.95
CA GLN A 204 33.57 3.62 8.05
C GLN A 204 33.01 4.03 9.41
N GLN A 205 32.83 5.32 9.64
CA GLN A 205 32.23 5.84 10.88
C GLN A 205 30.79 5.37 11.05
N LEU A 206 29.99 5.40 9.98
CA LEU A 206 28.62 4.89 10.04
C LEU A 206 28.57 3.38 10.29
N SER A 207 29.45 2.61 9.67
CA SER A 207 29.56 1.17 9.90
C SER A 207 29.91 0.86 11.35
N GLU A 208 30.79 1.65 11.97
CA GLU A 208 31.16 1.51 13.37
C GLU A 208 29.98 1.82 14.31
N VAL A 209 29.22 2.89 14.05
CA VAL A 209 28.01 3.20 14.81
C VAL A 209 26.98 2.07 14.73
N TRP A 210 26.79 1.49 13.55
CA TRP A 210 25.88 0.36 13.38
C TRP A 210 26.36 -0.90 14.10
N ARG A 211 27.68 -1.18 14.08
CA ARG A 211 28.28 -2.27 14.87
C ARG A 211 28.00 -2.09 16.35
N GLN A 212 28.25 -0.90 16.89
CA GLN A 212 28.01 -0.57 18.30
C GLN A 212 26.54 -0.73 18.69
N MET A 213 25.60 -0.38 17.79
CA MET A 213 24.17 -0.63 18.01
C MET A 213 23.85 -2.13 18.05
N LEU A 214 24.38 -2.90 17.10
CA LEU A 214 24.15 -4.36 17.03
C LEU A 214 24.74 -5.09 18.23
N GLU A 215 25.93 -4.69 18.70
CA GLU A 215 26.63 -5.24 19.87
C GLU A 215 26.12 -4.68 21.21
N GLN A 216 25.12 -3.77 21.16
CA GLN A 216 24.53 -3.12 22.34
C GLN A 216 25.54 -2.30 23.16
N GLU A 217 26.64 -1.86 22.55
CA GLU A 217 27.57 -0.94 23.16
C GLU A 217 26.97 0.46 23.39
N ILE A 218 26.07 0.86 22.45
CA ILE A 218 25.20 2.04 22.58
C ILE A 218 23.73 1.58 22.65
N ASN A 219 22.94 2.30 23.46
CA ASN A 219 21.52 1.98 23.66
C ASN A 219 20.57 3.09 23.17
N VAL A 220 21.09 4.26 22.87
CA VAL A 220 20.35 5.36 22.22
C VAL A 220 21.13 5.83 21.00
N LEU A 221 20.56 5.78 19.83
CA LEU A 221 21.16 6.34 18.61
C LEU A 221 20.43 7.62 18.22
N VAL A 222 21.09 8.76 18.38
CA VAL A 222 20.62 10.05 17.84
C VAL A 222 21.11 10.16 16.40
N CYS A 223 20.17 10.27 15.45
CA CYS A 223 20.53 10.22 14.04
C CYS A 223 19.65 11.10 13.17
N THR A 224 20.15 11.40 11.98
CA THR A 224 19.33 11.96 10.92
C THR A 224 18.54 10.84 10.21
N THR A 225 17.96 11.11 9.05
CA THR A 225 17.20 10.13 8.25
C THR A 225 18.00 8.91 7.76
N ILE A 226 19.25 8.73 8.24
CA ILE A 226 20.08 7.56 7.88
C ILE A 226 19.44 6.23 8.30
N ILE A 227 18.57 6.22 9.32
CA ILE A 227 17.81 5.01 9.73
C ILE A 227 16.75 4.59 8.72
N GLU A 228 16.44 5.41 7.73
CA GLU A 228 15.64 4.97 6.58
C GLU A 228 16.35 3.87 5.78
N THR A 229 17.68 3.79 5.83
CA THR A 229 18.41 2.64 5.29
C THR A 229 18.09 1.41 6.11
N ASP A 230 17.76 0.31 5.45
CA ASP A 230 17.23 -0.91 6.06
C ASP A 230 18.25 -1.67 6.93
N VAL A 231 18.76 -1.05 7.98
CA VAL A 231 19.53 -1.75 8.99
C VAL A 231 18.58 -2.38 9.99
N ASP A 232 18.65 -3.69 10.12
CA ASP A 232 17.83 -4.45 11.06
C ASP A 232 18.49 -4.47 12.44
N ILE A 233 17.89 -3.79 13.41
CA ILE A 233 18.27 -3.79 14.83
C ILE A 233 17.11 -4.36 15.64
N PRO A 234 17.07 -5.67 15.90
CA PRO A 234 15.92 -6.32 16.52
C PRO A 234 15.57 -5.81 17.93
N ASN A 235 16.57 -5.26 18.65
CA ASN A 235 16.40 -4.74 20.00
C ASN A 235 15.98 -3.26 20.05
N ALA A 236 15.92 -2.56 18.92
CA ALA A 236 15.37 -1.21 18.84
C ALA A 236 13.85 -1.23 18.83
N ASN A 237 13.22 -0.93 19.96
CA ASN A 237 11.77 -1.00 20.12
C ASN A 237 11.12 0.36 20.42
N THR A 238 11.91 1.42 20.56
CA THR A 238 11.38 2.78 20.71
C THR A 238 11.98 3.70 19.64
N LEU A 239 11.10 4.41 18.93
CA LEU A 239 11.42 5.42 17.94
C LEU A 239 10.88 6.77 18.42
N ILE A 240 11.72 7.78 18.41
CA ILE A 240 11.35 9.16 18.68
C ILE A 240 11.72 9.98 17.45
N ILE A 241 10.79 10.77 16.94
CA ILE A 241 11.03 11.66 15.79
C ILE A 241 10.74 13.10 16.23
N ASP A 242 11.80 13.89 16.25
CA ASP A 242 11.71 15.32 16.50
C ASP A 242 11.27 16.06 15.22
N ASN A 243 10.31 16.98 15.35
CA ASN A 243 9.74 17.74 14.23
C ASN A 243 9.18 16.84 13.09
N ALA A 244 8.39 15.84 13.42
CA ALA A 244 7.77 14.90 12.48
C ALA A 244 6.86 15.58 11.43
N ASP A 245 6.35 16.77 11.70
CA ASP A 245 5.51 17.57 10.83
C ASP A 245 6.21 18.05 9.53
N TYR A 246 7.54 18.00 9.48
CA TYR A 246 8.32 18.29 8.25
C TYR A 246 8.47 17.06 7.34
N MET A 247 8.06 15.88 7.78
CA MET A 247 8.27 14.64 7.05
C MET A 247 7.06 14.23 6.20
N GLY A 248 7.34 13.49 5.12
CA GLY A 248 6.31 12.89 4.30
C GLY A 248 5.66 11.68 4.98
N LEU A 249 4.38 11.40 4.68
CA LEU A 249 3.64 10.28 5.30
C LEU A 249 4.31 8.92 5.03
N SER A 250 4.73 8.66 3.80
CA SER A 250 5.47 7.44 3.44
C SER A 250 6.79 7.31 4.20
N GLN A 251 7.49 8.43 4.42
CA GLN A 251 8.74 8.47 5.20
C GLN A 251 8.50 8.14 6.67
N LEU A 252 7.49 8.76 7.29
CA LEU A 252 7.08 8.46 8.67
C LEU A 252 6.73 6.97 8.84
N HIS A 253 6.03 6.38 7.87
CA HIS A 253 5.69 4.97 7.88
C HIS A 253 6.92 4.06 7.78
N GLN A 254 7.85 4.36 6.88
CA GLN A 254 9.11 3.62 6.75
C GLN A 254 9.94 3.69 8.04
N LEU A 255 10.05 4.88 8.65
CA LEU A 255 10.74 5.07 9.92
C LEU A 255 10.08 4.30 11.06
N ARG A 256 8.75 4.31 11.16
CA ARG A 256 8.01 3.50 12.13
C ARG A 256 8.30 2.01 11.98
N GLY A 257 8.44 1.54 10.75
CA GLY A 257 8.79 0.16 10.44
C GLY A 257 10.21 -0.26 10.86
N ARG A 258 11.06 0.68 11.33
CA ARG A 258 12.41 0.38 11.83
C ARG A 258 12.41 -0.18 13.25
N VAL A 259 11.33 -0.01 14.00
CA VAL A 259 11.15 -0.57 15.34
C VAL A 259 10.07 -1.67 15.34
N GLY A 260 10.04 -2.48 16.42
CA GLY A 260 9.07 -3.57 16.53
C GLY A 260 9.38 -4.75 15.61
N ARG A 261 10.64 -5.09 15.42
CA ARG A 261 11.10 -6.25 14.64
C ARG A 261 11.35 -7.48 15.52
N SER A 262 10.90 -7.45 16.75
CA SER A 262 10.96 -8.54 17.72
C SER A 262 9.57 -8.80 18.32
N SER A 263 9.44 -9.81 19.19
CA SER A 263 8.20 -10.11 19.94
C SER A 263 7.88 -9.05 21.01
N ARG A 264 8.78 -8.10 21.27
CA ARG A 264 8.58 -7.04 22.27
C ARG A 264 7.69 -5.93 21.71
N ARG A 265 6.83 -5.38 22.55
CA ARG A 265 6.00 -4.22 22.20
C ARG A 265 6.88 -3.01 21.88
N ALA A 266 6.64 -2.38 20.74
CA ALA A 266 7.36 -1.22 20.28
C ALA A 266 6.51 0.06 20.34
N TYR A 267 7.20 1.19 20.43
CA TYR A 267 6.61 2.52 20.57
C TYR A 267 7.22 3.49 19.56
N ALA A 268 6.40 4.36 18.99
CA ALA A 268 6.84 5.43 18.12
C ALA A 268 6.21 6.76 18.57
N TYR A 269 7.05 7.75 18.83
CA TYR A 269 6.66 9.10 19.24
C TYR A 269 6.99 10.06 18.10
N PHE A 270 5.93 10.59 17.47
CA PHE A 270 6.03 11.61 16.43
C PHE A 270 5.75 12.96 17.07
N THR A 271 6.80 13.76 17.25
CA THR A 271 6.65 15.02 17.96
C THR A 271 6.74 16.22 17.03
N PHE A 272 6.09 17.31 17.41
CA PHE A 272 6.19 18.62 16.79
C PHE A 272 6.39 19.71 17.84
N ARG A 273 6.86 20.88 17.42
CA ARG A 273 7.18 21.97 18.37
C ARG A 273 5.97 22.41 19.14
N PRO A 274 6.09 22.67 20.48
CA PRO A 274 5.01 23.21 21.28
C PRO A 274 4.48 24.52 20.70
N MET A 275 3.17 24.73 20.81
CA MET A 275 2.45 25.91 20.32
C MET A 275 2.59 26.19 18.81
N LYS A 276 3.08 25.22 18.03
CA LYS A 276 3.15 25.36 16.57
C LYS A 276 1.80 25.05 15.94
N VAL A 277 1.29 26.00 15.15
CA VAL A 277 0.13 25.73 14.29
C VAL A 277 0.60 24.86 13.12
N LEU A 278 0.11 23.64 13.07
CA LEU A 278 0.39 22.72 11.98
C LEU A 278 -0.32 23.18 10.70
N THR A 279 0.35 23.02 9.56
CA THR A 279 -0.33 23.17 8.27
C THR A 279 -1.40 22.08 8.12
N GLU A 280 -2.45 22.32 7.34
CA GLU A 280 -3.50 21.33 7.07
C GLU A 280 -2.92 20.01 6.53
N VAL A 281 -1.93 20.09 5.64
CA VAL A 281 -1.23 18.93 5.08
C VAL A 281 -0.45 18.16 6.15
N SER A 282 0.28 18.86 7.02
CA SER A 282 1.03 18.22 8.12
C SER A 282 0.09 17.55 9.12
N ALA A 283 -1.01 18.22 9.48
CA ALA A 283 -2.02 17.67 10.39
C ALA A 283 -2.66 16.39 9.81
N LYS A 284 -3.04 16.40 8.52
CA LYS A 284 -3.57 15.21 7.83
C LYS A 284 -2.58 14.05 7.79
N ARG A 285 -1.29 14.32 7.57
CA ARG A 285 -0.24 13.27 7.58
C ARG A 285 -0.04 12.67 8.97
N LEU A 286 0.03 13.50 9.99
CA LEU A 286 0.21 13.04 11.38
C LEU A 286 -1.03 12.27 11.86
N ALA A 287 -2.23 12.70 11.53
CA ALA A 287 -3.45 11.96 11.82
C ALA A 287 -3.48 10.59 11.10
N ALA A 288 -3.05 10.54 9.84
CA ALA A 288 -3.00 9.29 9.08
C ALA A 288 -1.99 8.29 9.66
N ILE A 289 -0.79 8.72 10.09
CA ILE A 289 0.20 7.81 10.69
C ILE A 289 -0.25 7.27 12.06
N GLU A 290 -1.05 8.04 12.80
CA GLU A 290 -1.65 7.61 14.06
C GLU A 290 -2.82 6.64 13.82
N GLU A 291 -3.63 6.86 12.79
CA GLU A 291 -4.78 6.02 12.43
C GLU A 291 -4.35 4.65 11.89
N PHE A 292 -3.39 4.62 10.96
CA PHE A 292 -2.98 3.39 10.29
C PHE A 292 -1.85 2.68 11.02
N THR A 293 -2.14 2.03 12.13
CA THR A 293 -1.16 1.29 12.95
C THR A 293 -1.07 -0.20 12.63
N GLU A 294 -2.05 -0.76 11.92
CA GLU A 294 -2.13 -2.18 11.59
C GLU A 294 -1.03 -2.61 10.62
N PHE A 295 -0.73 -3.92 10.64
CA PHE A 295 0.13 -4.53 9.61
C PHE A 295 -0.54 -4.45 8.24
N GLY A 296 0.26 -4.43 7.17
CA GLY A 296 -0.27 -4.28 5.81
C GLY A 296 -0.77 -2.87 5.46
N SER A 297 -0.73 -1.92 6.40
CA SER A 297 -1.21 -0.54 6.18
C SER A 297 -0.41 0.26 5.15
N GLY A 298 0.71 -0.26 4.66
CA GLY A 298 1.57 0.43 3.67
C GLY A 298 0.81 0.86 2.42
N PHE A 299 -0.09 0.02 1.93
CA PHE A 299 -0.96 0.34 0.80
C PHE A 299 -1.94 1.49 1.15
N LYS A 300 -2.63 1.39 2.29
CA LYS A 300 -3.56 2.43 2.78
C LYS A 300 -2.86 3.77 2.98
N ILE A 301 -1.62 3.73 3.48
CA ILE A 301 -0.76 4.91 3.66
C ILE A 301 -0.34 5.51 2.32
N ALA A 302 0.02 4.69 1.34
CA ALA A 302 0.37 5.18 0.00
C ALA A 302 -0.83 5.84 -0.68
N MET A 303 -2.02 5.28 -0.56
CA MET A 303 -3.27 5.87 -1.02
C MET A 303 -3.56 7.20 -0.32
N ARG A 304 -3.43 7.23 1.00
CA ARG A 304 -3.66 8.45 1.80
C ARG A 304 -2.64 9.56 1.49
N ASP A 305 -1.37 9.20 1.27
CA ASP A 305 -0.34 10.16 0.85
C ASP A 305 -0.65 10.77 -0.54
N LEU A 306 -1.22 9.96 -1.43
CA LEU A 306 -1.67 10.37 -2.76
C LEU A 306 -2.85 11.36 -2.68
N GLU A 307 -3.84 11.08 -1.83
CA GLU A 307 -4.96 11.98 -1.54
C GLU A 307 -4.50 13.32 -0.95
N ILE A 308 -3.58 13.30 0.03
CA ILE A 308 -3.08 14.49 0.73
C ILE A 308 -2.23 15.36 -0.20
N ARG A 309 -1.44 14.76 -1.08
CA ARG A 309 -0.59 15.50 -2.06
C ARG A 309 -1.41 16.09 -3.19
N GLY A 310 -2.63 15.64 -3.40
CA GLY A 310 -3.38 15.87 -4.62
C GLY A 310 -2.74 15.08 -5.77
N ALA A 311 -3.53 14.35 -6.52
CA ALA A 311 -3.04 13.46 -7.57
C ALA A 311 -2.34 14.18 -8.76
N GLY A 312 -2.29 15.52 -8.76
CA GLY A 312 -1.73 16.36 -9.82
C GLY A 312 -0.21 16.22 -10.08
N ASN A 313 0.55 15.57 -9.17
CA ASN A 313 2.02 15.48 -9.32
C ASN A 313 2.51 14.14 -9.91
N VAL A 314 1.62 13.22 -10.29
CA VAL A 314 2.01 11.85 -10.64
C VAL A 314 2.48 11.70 -12.09
N LEU A 315 2.07 12.58 -12.99
CA LEU A 315 2.29 12.45 -14.45
C LEU A 315 3.12 13.57 -15.12
N GLY A 316 3.75 14.46 -14.35
CA GLY A 316 4.65 15.50 -14.88
C GLY A 316 4.03 16.90 -14.92
N ALA A 317 4.87 17.92 -15.18
CA ALA A 317 4.59 19.36 -15.01
C ALA A 317 3.43 19.93 -15.87
N GLN A 318 2.87 19.18 -16.80
CA GLN A 318 1.83 19.65 -17.71
C GLN A 318 0.38 19.24 -17.34
N GLN A 319 0.18 18.41 -16.31
CA GLN A 319 -1.16 17.91 -15.94
C GLN A 319 -1.63 18.37 -14.54
N HIS A 320 -1.19 19.53 -14.10
CA HIS A 320 -1.66 20.14 -12.86
C HIS A 320 -3.14 20.54 -13.00
N GLY A 321 -4.00 19.94 -12.20
CA GLY A 321 -5.39 20.39 -12.02
C GLY A 321 -6.51 19.42 -12.40
N HIS A 322 -6.31 18.44 -13.28
CA HIS A 322 -7.42 17.57 -13.73
C HIS A 322 -7.86 16.52 -12.70
N MET A 323 -6.95 15.94 -11.92
CA MET A 323 -7.28 14.94 -10.90
C MET A 323 -7.93 15.52 -9.64
N GLU A 324 -7.63 16.78 -9.31
CA GLU A 324 -8.25 17.49 -8.19
C GLU A 324 -9.73 17.82 -8.49
N ILE A 325 -10.03 18.05 -9.76
CA ILE A 325 -11.38 18.40 -10.23
C ILE A 325 -12.25 17.16 -10.42
N VAL A 326 -11.68 16.07 -10.93
CA VAL A 326 -12.40 14.85 -11.35
C VAL A 326 -12.47 13.79 -10.24
N GLY A 327 -11.54 13.83 -9.26
CA GLY A 327 -11.39 12.81 -8.23
C GLY A 327 -10.61 11.58 -8.72
N TYR A 328 -10.03 10.86 -7.76
CA TYR A 328 -9.13 9.74 -8.05
C TYR A 328 -9.84 8.55 -8.71
N ASP A 329 -11.04 8.21 -8.26
CA ASP A 329 -11.81 7.07 -8.78
C ASP A 329 -12.20 7.27 -10.25
N MET A 330 -12.62 8.48 -10.61
CA MET A 330 -12.94 8.81 -12.00
C MET A 330 -11.70 8.83 -12.88
N TYR A 331 -10.55 9.30 -12.36
CA TYR A 331 -9.27 9.23 -13.08
C TYR A 331 -8.88 7.78 -13.39
N LEU A 332 -9.01 6.87 -12.42
CA LEU A 332 -8.74 5.44 -12.63
C LEU A 332 -9.71 4.83 -13.65
N LYS A 333 -10.97 5.20 -13.60
CA LYS A 333 -11.98 4.73 -14.57
C LYS A 333 -11.57 5.14 -16.00
N LEU A 334 -11.28 6.41 -16.22
CA LEU A 334 -10.85 6.94 -17.53
C LEU A 334 -9.52 6.33 -18.01
N LEU A 335 -8.57 6.12 -17.10
CA LEU A 335 -7.30 5.48 -17.42
C LEU A 335 -7.48 4.01 -17.84
N ASN A 336 -8.32 3.26 -17.15
CA ASN A 336 -8.64 1.88 -17.49
C ASN A 336 -9.38 1.78 -18.85
N GLU A 337 -10.28 2.70 -19.14
CA GLU A 337 -10.95 2.80 -20.44
C GLU A 337 -9.92 3.06 -21.56
N ALA A 338 -9.04 4.05 -21.41
CA ALA A 338 -8.00 4.35 -22.39
C ALA A 338 -7.00 3.19 -22.63
N ILE A 339 -6.64 2.45 -21.56
CA ILE A 339 -5.78 1.27 -21.68
C ILE A 339 -6.46 0.14 -22.46
N ARG A 340 -7.76 -0.07 -22.26
CA ARG A 340 -8.53 -1.07 -22.99
C ARG A 340 -8.66 -0.71 -24.48
N GLU A 341 -8.92 0.56 -24.78
CA GLU A 341 -8.95 1.05 -26.16
C GLU A 341 -7.60 0.79 -26.86
N GLU A 342 -6.46 1.10 -26.21
CA GLU A 342 -5.14 0.84 -26.78
C GLU A 342 -4.82 -0.65 -26.95
N ARG A 343 -5.40 -1.53 -26.10
CA ARG A 343 -5.27 -2.99 -26.23
C ARG A 343 -6.18 -3.58 -27.30
N GLY A 344 -7.09 -2.78 -27.89
CA GLY A 344 -8.08 -3.23 -28.86
C GLY A 344 -9.16 -4.14 -28.22
N GLU A 345 -9.35 -4.05 -26.92
CA GLU A 345 -10.44 -4.73 -26.21
C GLU A 345 -11.74 -3.96 -26.48
N GLU A 346 -12.84 -4.67 -26.73
CA GLU A 346 -14.14 -4.03 -26.91
C GLU A 346 -14.48 -3.17 -25.68
N ALA A 347 -14.91 -1.94 -25.92
CA ALA A 347 -15.41 -1.06 -24.88
C ALA A 347 -16.49 -1.79 -24.08
N LEU A 348 -16.33 -1.85 -22.75
CA LEU A 348 -17.45 -2.30 -21.91
C LEU A 348 -18.62 -1.35 -22.19
N PRO A 349 -19.86 -1.88 -22.33
CA PRO A 349 -21.01 -1.01 -22.41
C PRO A 349 -20.97 -0.03 -21.24
N GLU A 350 -21.20 1.27 -21.51
CA GLU A 350 -21.27 2.30 -20.47
C GLU A 350 -22.06 1.74 -19.29
N ASP A 351 -21.46 1.79 -18.09
CA ASP A 351 -22.12 1.36 -16.86
C ASP A 351 -23.36 2.25 -16.68
N ILE A 352 -24.49 1.77 -17.17
CA ILE A 352 -25.77 2.44 -17.02
C ILE A 352 -26.16 2.26 -15.57
N GLU A 353 -26.04 3.31 -14.78
CA GLU A 353 -26.51 3.29 -13.38
C GLU A 353 -28.05 3.17 -13.38
N CYS A 354 -28.56 2.05 -12.88
CA CYS A 354 -29.98 1.85 -12.71
C CYS A 354 -30.48 2.48 -11.41
N SER A 355 -31.40 3.42 -11.51
CA SER A 355 -32.14 3.98 -10.36
C SER A 355 -33.31 3.08 -10.01
N ILE A 356 -33.48 2.73 -8.72
CA ILE A 356 -34.58 1.90 -8.23
C ILE A 356 -35.45 2.71 -7.27
N ASP A 357 -36.70 2.95 -7.69
CA ASP A 357 -37.71 3.64 -6.88
C ASP A 357 -38.80 2.63 -6.49
N VAL A 358 -38.57 1.91 -5.40
CA VAL A 358 -39.45 0.90 -4.83
C VAL A 358 -39.62 1.10 -3.33
N PRO A 359 -40.81 0.91 -2.75
CA PRO A 359 -41.07 1.18 -1.33
C PRO A 359 -40.58 0.03 -0.44
N ILE A 360 -39.29 -0.14 -0.29
CA ILE A 360 -38.68 -1.14 0.60
C ILE A 360 -37.76 -0.46 1.63
N PRO A 361 -37.69 -0.96 2.85
CA PRO A 361 -36.71 -0.52 3.81
C PRO A 361 -35.34 -1.06 3.38
N ALA A 362 -34.45 -0.18 2.90
CA ALA A 362 -33.13 -0.51 2.43
C ALA A 362 -32.11 0.42 3.06
N TYR A 363 -31.69 0.12 4.29
CA TYR A 363 -30.71 0.88 5.06
C TYR A 363 -30.03 0.03 6.12
N ILE A 364 -28.89 0.49 6.64
CA ILE A 364 -28.19 -0.14 7.76
C ILE A 364 -28.60 0.55 9.07
N PRO A 365 -29.33 -0.15 9.96
CA PRO A 365 -29.77 0.41 11.24
C PRO A 365 -28.61 0.80 12.15
N GLU A 366 -28.77 1.84 12.96
CA GLU A 366 -27.74 2.31 13.91
C GLU A 366 -27.49 1.34 15.04
N ASP A 367 -28.51 0.62 15.46
CA ASP A 367 -28.44 -0.43 16.46
C ASP A 367 -27.70 -1.69 15.97
N TYR A 368 -27.68 -1.92 14.65
CA TYR A 368 -26.92 -3.03 14.06
C TYR A 368 -25.43 -2.67 13.87
N ILE A 369 -25.13 -1.49 13.31
CA ILE A 369 -23.75 -0.98 13.20
C ILE A 369 -23.72 0.43 13.80
N SER A 370 -23.29 0.57 15.04
CA SER A 370 -23.28 1.85 15.77
C SER A 370 -22.28 2.87 15.21
N SER A 371 -21.16 2.41 14.67
CA SER A 371 -20.11 3.28 14.10
C SER A 371 -20.50 3.80 12.72
N LEU A 372 -20.64 5.13 12.59
CA LEU A 372 -20.91 5.78 11.29
C LEU A 372 -19.86 5.43 10.22
N LYS A 373 -18.58 5.35 10.62
CA LYS A 373 -17.47 5.00 9.71
C LYS A 373 -17.63 3.60 9.16
N LEU A 374 -18.00 2.63 10.01
CA LEU A 374 -18.24 1.24 9.59
C LEU A 374 -19.51 1.13 8.74
N ARG A 375 -20.57 1.86 9.06
CA ARG A 375 -21.78 1.91 8.21
C ARG A 375 -21.47 2.40 6.80
N ILE A 376 -20.71 3.50 6.67
CA ILE A 376 -20.30 4.02 5.35
C ILE A 376 -19.46 3.01 4.59
N ALA A 377 -18.53 2.33 5.26
CA ALA A 377 -17.72 1.28 4.62
C ALA A 377 -18.59 0.13 4.12
N MET A 378 -19.57 -0.32 4.92
CA MET A 378 -20.50 -1.39 4.51
C MET A 378 -21.47 -0.95 3.39
N TYR A 379 -21.94 0.31 3.39
CA TYR A 379 -22.71 0.84 2.26
C TYR A 379 -21.92 0.78 0.94
N ARG A 380 -20.64 1.14 0.96
CA ARG A 380 -19.75 1.03 -0.21
C ARG A 380 -19.57 -0.43 -0.63
N ARG A 381 -19.29 -1.31 0.31
CA ARG A 381 -19.13 -2.75 0.06
C ARG A 381 -20.39 -3.38 -0.56
N ILE A 382 -21.57 -3.00 -0.07
CA ILE A 382 -22.87 -3.45 -0.65
C ILE A 382 -23.09 -2.84 -2.04
N ALA A 383 -22.70 -1.58 -2.26
CA ALA A 383 -22.84 -0.92 -3.55
C ALA A 383 -21.99 -1.60 -4.65
N ASP A 384 -20.87 -2.22 -4.28
CA ASP A 384 -19.96 -2.91 -5.18
C ASP A 384 -20.41 -4.34 -5.57
N ILE A 385 -21.49 -4.88 -4.97
CA ILE A 385 -22.04 -6.21 -5.27
C ILE A 385 -22.48 -6.27 -6.73
N ARG A 386 -21.91 -7.21 -7.49
CA ARG A 386 -22.25 -7.43 -8.91
C ARG A 386 -22.88 -8.80 -9.17
N THR A 387 -22.49 -9.80 -8.41
CA THR A 387 -22.94 -11.19 -8.56
C THR A 387 -23.64 -11.69 -7.30
N LYS A 388 -24.29 -12.83 -7.41
CA LYS A 388 -24.88 -13.47 -6.25
C LYS A 388 -23.83 -13.97 -5.26
N GLU A 389 -22.68 -14.41 -5.77
CA GLU A 389 -21.52 -14.81 -4.96
C GLU A 389 -20.99 -13.64 -4.13
N ASP A 390 -20.85 -12.44 -4.72
CA ASP A 390 -20.48 -11.24 -3.98
C ASP A 390 -21.47 -10.90 -2.85
N ALA A 391 -22.77 -11.13 -3.09
CA ALA A 391 -23.81 -10.90 -2.10
C ALA A 391 -23.70 -11.88 -0.92
N ASP A 392 -23.47 -13.15 -1.21
CA ASP A 392 -23.29 -14.20 -0.21
C ASP A 392 -22.04 -13.91 0.63
N ASP A 393 -20.91 -13.50 0.03
CA ASP A 393 -19.68 -13.08 0.73
C ASP A 393 -19.92 -11.89 1.67
N VAL A 394 -20.69 -10.88 1.22
CA VAL A 394 -21.02 -9.72 2.06
C VAL A 394 -21.94 -10.11 3.22
N ILE A 395 -22.88 -11.03 3.00
CA ILE A 395 -23.75 -11.55 4.07
C ILE A 395 -22.92 -12.28 5.11
N ASP A 396 -22.01 -13.15 4.68
CA ASP A 396 -21.11 -13.88 5.60
C ASP A 396 -20.23 -12.91 6.38
N GLU A 397 -19.65 -11.89 5.74
CA GLU A 397 -18.88 -10.83 6.43
C GLU A 397 -19.73 -10.09 7.48
N LEU A 398 -20.98 -9.77 7.16
CA LEU A 398 -21.89 -9.08 8.07
C LEU A 398 -22.25 -9.94 9.28
N ILE A 399 -22.50 -11.24 9.05
CA ILE A 399 -22.80 -12.20 10.12
C ILE A 399 -21.61 -12.36 11.07
N ASP A 400 -20.41 -12.54 10.51
CA ASP A 400 -19.19 -12.72 11.30
C ASP A 400 -18.85 -11.52 12.17
N ARG A 401 -19.10 -10.30 11.67
CA ARG A 401 -18.70 -9.07 12.34
C ARG A 401 -19.76 -8.45 13.24
N PHE A 402 -21.02 -8.60 12.89
CA PHE A 402 -22.12 -7.86 13.51
C PHE A 402 -23.29 -8.75 13.95
N GLY A 403 -23.26 -10.05 13.65
CA GLY A 403 -24.34 -10.98 13.98
C GLY A 403 -25.45 -11.03 12.90
N ASP A 404 -26.62 -11.54 13.27
CA ASP A 404 -27.72 -11.78 12.34
C ASP A 404 -28.09 -10.52 11.54
N VAL A 405 -28.16 -10.68 10.21
CA VAL A 405 -28.39 -9.57 9.29
C VAL A 405 -29.87 -9.12 9.34
N PRO A 406 -30.16 -7.86 9.68
CA PRO A 406 -31.52 -7.33 9.69
C PRO A 406 -32.16 -7.33 8.31
N GLN A 407 -33.49 -7.45 8.25
CA GLN A 407 -34.25 -7.47 7.00
C GLN A 407 -34.03 -6.22 6.14
N ALA A 408 -33.82 -5.06 6.77
CA ALA A 408 -33.53 -3.80 6.05
C ALA A 408 -32.18 -3.85 5.32
N VAL A 409 -31.18 -4.52 5.89
CA VAL A 409 -29.86 -4.73 5.25
C VAL A 409 -29.95 -5.76 4.15
N MET A 410 -30.72 -6.84 4.34
CA MET A 410 -31.01 -7.81 3.27
C MET A 410 -31.69 -7.12 2.08
N GLY A 411 -32.68 -6.26 2.35
CA GLY A 411 -33.31 -5.44 1.31
C GLY A 411 -32.32 -4.57 0.54
N LEU A 412 -31.33 -4.00 1.21
CA LEU A 412 -30.28 -3.20 0.58
C LEU A 412 -29.38 -4.04 -0.35
N ILE A 413 -29.02 -5.26 0.07
CA ILE A 413 -28.23 -6.21 -0.73
C ILE A 413 -29.01 -6.65 -1.96
N GLU A 414 -30.28 -6.99 -1.81
CA GLU A 414 -31.15 -7.37 -2.92
C GLU A 414 -31.36 -6.23 -3.93
N VAL A 415 -31.50 -4.98 -3.45
CA VAL A 415 -31.55 -3.79 -4.33
C VAL A 415 -30.26 -3.63 -5.11
N ALA A 416 -29.10 -3.84 -4.50
CA ALA A 416 -27.81 -3.77 -5.19
C ALA A 416 -27.68 -4.82 -6.30
N LEU A 417 -28.10 -6.06 -6.04
CA LEU A 417 -28.14 -7.14 -7.04
C LEU A 417 -29.09 -6.82 -8.20
N ILE A 418 -30.30 -6.36 -7.90
CA ILE A 418 -31.31 -5.98 -8.91
C ILE A 418 -30.76 -4.83 -9.74
N ARG A 419 -30.16 -3.81 -9.14
CA ARG A 419 -29.57 -2.65 -9.83
C ARG A 419 -28.54 -3.11 -10.86
N ASN A 420 -27.58 -3.94 -10.46
CA ASN A 420 -26.53 -4.40 -11.36
C ASN A 420 -27.04 -5.34 -12.43
N THR A 421 -28.00 -6.22 -12.10
CA THR A 421 -28.64 -7.07 -13.08
C THR A 421 -29.42 -6.23 -14.11
N ALA A 422 -30.22 -5.27 -13.67
CA ALA A 422 -30.98 -4.37 -14.52
C ALA A 422 -30.07 -3.56 -15.46
N SER A 423 -28.97 -3.00 -14.94
CA SER A 423 -27.96 -2.29 -15.75
C SER A 423 -27.44 -3.18 -16.89
N SER A 424 -27.19 -4.47 -16.63
CA SER A 424 -26.70 -5.42 -17.64
C SER A 424 -27.71 -5.67 -18.79
N TYR A 425 -28.99 -5.36 -18.57
CA TYR A 425 -30.07 -5.42 -19.58
C TYR A 425 -30.36 -4.05 -20.23
N GLY A 426 -29.61 -3.01 -19.89
CA GLY A 426 -29.84 -1.66 -20.40
C GLY A 426 -31.00 -0.94 -19.73
N ILE A 427 -31.40 -1.36 -18.53
CA ILE A 427 -32.46 -0.71 -17.74
C ILE A 427 -31.80 0.36 -16.87
N TYR A 428 -32.20 1.63 -17.04
CA TYR A 428 -31.63 2.75 -16.27
C TYR A 428 -32.52 3.25 -15.13
N GLU A 429 -33.82 2.86 -15.09
CA GLU A 429 -34.77 3.22 -14.03
C GLU A 429 -35.81 2.11 -13.82
N ILE A 430 -36.02 1.72 -12.58
CA ILE A 430 -37.10 0.81 -12.16
C ILE A 430 -38.03 1.58 -11.22
N LYS A 431 -39.32 1.64 -11.54
CA LYS A 431 -40.33 2.33 -10.74
C LYS A 431 -41.54 1.45 -10.48
N GLN A 432 -41.92 1.32 -9.22
CA GLN A 432 -43.12 0.61 -8.82
C GLN A 432 -44.32 1.56 -8.72
N LEU A 433 -45.42 1.19 -9.35
CA LEU A 433 -46.74 1.79 -9.21
C LEU A 433 -47.67 0.78 -8.52
N ASP A 434 -48.86 1.20 -8.09
CA ASP A 434 -49.81 0.37 -7.33
C ASP A 434 -50.10 -1.00 -7.95
N THR A 435 -50.17 -1.09 -9.30
CA THR A 435 -50.55 -2.29 -10.04
C THR A 435 -49.57 -2.66 -11.17
N SER A 436 -48.46 -1.96 -11.27
CA SER A 436 -47.48 -2.22 -12.34
C SER A 436 -46.08 -1.80 -11.90
N MET A 437 -45.08 -2.45 -12.48
CA MET A 437 -43.67 -2.06 -12.40
C MET A 437 -43.21 -1.57 -13.77
N LEU A 438 -42.53 -0.44 -13.81
CA LEU A 438 -42.02 0.17 -15.04
C LEU A 438 -40.49 0.00 -15.05
N LEU A 439 -39.99 -0.58 -16.15
CA LEU A 439 -38.56 -0.79 -16.40
C LEU A 439 -38.18 0.07 -17.61
N PHE A 440 -37.48 1.19 -17.37
CA PHE A 440 -37.11 2.12 -18.43
C PHE A 440 -35.82 1.67 -19.11
N LEU A 441 -35.78 1.67 -20.43
CA LEU A 441 -34.73 1.11 -21.26
C LEU A 441 -33.97 2.20 -22.01
N THR A 442 -32.63 2.05 -22.11
CA THR A 442 -31.77 2.90 -22.95
C THR A 442 -31.90 2.53 -24.43
N ASP A 443 -31.94 1.24 -24.76
CA ASP A 443 -32.14 0.74 -26.10
C ASP A 443 -33.08 -0.50 -26.10
N VAL A 444 -34.13 -0.44 -26.91
CA VAL A 444 -35.13 -1.51 -27.03
C VAL A 444 -34.77 -2.60 -28.04
N ARG A 445 -33.70 -2.38 -28.83
CA ARG A 445 -33.33 -3.29 -29.95
C ARG A 445 -32.35 -4.37 -29.53
N THR A 446 -31.96 -4.44 -28.28
CA THR A 446 -30.99 -5.43 -27.80
C THR A 446 -31.60 -6.81 -27.69
N LYS A 447 -30.86 -7.87 -28.05
CA LYS A 447 -31.28 -9.26 -27.92
C LYS A 447 -31.70 -9.59 -26.47
N LYS A 448 -31.03 -8.98 -25.48
CA LYS A 448 -31.34 -9.15 -24.06
C LYS A 448 -32.73 -8.66 -23.68
N VAL A 449 -33.22 -7.58 -24.29
CA VAL A 449 -34.56 -7.05 -24.06
C VAL A 449 -35.61 -7.99 -24.67
N ALA A 450 -35.35 -8.55 -25.85
CA ALA A 450 -36.21 -9.55 -26.46
C ALA A 450 -36.32 -10.81 -25.57
N ASP A 451 -35.21 -11.34 -25.10
CA ASP A 451 -35.16 -12.50 -24.19
C ASP A 451 -35.89 -12.23 -22.85
N LEU A 452 -35.82 -11.01 -22.33
CA LEU A 452 -36.54 -10.59 -21.13
C LEU A 452 -38.07 -10.55 -21.38
N LEU A 453 -38.52 -10.02 -22.52
CA LEU A 453 -39.92 -9.97 -22.89
C LEU A 453 -40.49 -11.38 -23.09
N ASP A 454 -39.72 -12.28 -23.70
CA ASP A 454 -40.14 -13.68 -23.88
C ASP A 454 -40.34 -14.40 -22.55
N LYS A 455 -39.45 -14.17 -21.56
CA LYS A 455 -39.59 -14.73 -20.21
C LYS A 455 -40.79 -14.16 -19.44
N LEU A 456 -41.19 -12.93 -19.73
CA LEU A 456 -42.32 -12.24 -19.10
C LEU A 456 -43.62 -12.33 -19.93
N THR A 457 -43.72 -13.29 -20.85
CA THR A 457 -44.85 -13.44 -21.77
C THR A 457 -46.19 -13.44 -21.02
N GLY A 458 -47.13 -12.58 -21.44
CA GLY A 458 -48.47 -12.44 -20.86
C GLY A 458 -48.54 -11.55 -19.59
N GLN A 459 -47.43 -11.15 -19.02
CA GLN A 459 -47.37 -10.26 -17.82
C GLN A 459 -46.77 -8.90 -18.14
N ALA A 460 -46.06 -8.76 -19.24
CA ALA A 460 -45.35 -7.54 -19.62
C ALA A 460 -45.81 -7.00 -20.97
N VAL A 461 -45.79 -5.67 -21.11
CA VAL A 461 -46.07 -4.94 -22.33
C VAL A 461 -44.96 -3.92 -22.57
N LEU A 462 -44.35 -3.96 -23.75
CA LEU A 462 -43.41 -2.94 -24.18
C LEU A 462 -44.16 -1.69 -24.65
N LYS A 463 -43.88 -0.56 -24.09
CA LYS A 463 -44.40 0.75 -24.48
C LYS A 463 -43.30 1.60 -25.09
N LEU A 464 -43.56 2.15 -26.26
CA LEU A 464 -42.62 2.97 -27.03
C LEU A 464 -42.97 4.46 -27.02
N ASP A 465 -44.14 4.81 -26.46
CA ASP A 465 -44.62 6.18 -26.40
C ASP A 465 -43.86 6.95 -25.30
N GLY A 466 -43.12 7.96 -25.70
CA GLY A 466 -42.27 8.75 -24.79
C GLY A 466 -40.96 8.06 -24.44
N LYS A 467 -40.67 7.86 -23.13
CA LYS A 467 -39.51 7.09 -22.66
C LYS A 467 -39.81 5.59 -22.84
N PRO A 468 -39.00 4.85 -23.62
CA PRO A 468 -39.22 3.41 -23.82
C PRO A 468 -39.16 2.65 -22.50
N HIS A 469 -40.18 1.83 -22.22
CA HIS A 469 -40.24 1.04 -21.01
C HIS A 469 -41.03 -0.26 -21.17
N ILE A 470 -40.67 -1.24 -20.34
CA ILE A 470 -41.46 -2.45 -20.15
C ILE A 470 -42.39 -2.24 -18.95
N GLN A 471 -43.68 -2.36 -19.16
CA GLN A 471 -44.65 -2.33 -18.08
C GLN A 471 -45.02 -3.77 -17.69
N VAL A 472 -44.66 -4.17 -16.47
CA VAL A 472 -45.02 -5.48 -15.90
C VAL A 472 -46.23 -5.30 -14.98
N ARG A 473 -47.27 -6.10 -15.16
CA ARG A 473 -48.46 -6.09 -14.28
C ARG A 473 -48.14 -6.85 -13.00
N ILE A 474 -48.39 -6.21 -11.84
CA ILE A 474 -48.23 -6.79 -10.51
C ILE A 474 -49.57 -6.80 -9.79
N LYS A 475 -49.78 -7.77 -8.90
CA LYS A 475 -50.98 -7.78 -8.06
C LYS A 475 -50.85 -6.65 -7.01
N LYS A 476 -51.97 -6.01 -6.72
CA LYS A 476 -52.05 -5.00 -5.65
C LYS A 476 -51.51 -5.64 -4.34
N TYR A 477 -50.59 -4.98 -3.65
CA TYR A 477 -49.88 -5.47 -2.46
C TYR A 477 -48.85 -6.61 -2.71
N THR A 478 -48.36 -6.80 -3.92
CA THR A 478 -47.19 -7.68 -4.12
C THR A 478 -45.95 -7.05 -3.46
N PRO A 479 -45.23 -7.75 -2.57
CA PRO A 479 -43.98 -7.23 -2.02
C PRO A 479 -43.00 -6.93 -3.16
N PRO A 480 -42.26 -5.81 -3.10
CA PRO A 480 -41.37 -5.37 -4.18
C PRO A 480 -40.29 -6.37 -4.60
N LEU A 481 -39.90 -7.27 -3.69
CA LEU A 481 -38.81 -8.26 -3.88
C LEU A 481 -39.35 -9.68 -4.17
N LYS A 482 -40.59 -9.83 -4.47
CA LYS A 482 -41.22 -11.06 -5.00
C LYS A 482 -41.61 -10.89 -6.44
#